data_c59cd32641778ec0e76523d1fec736ad
#
_entry.id   c59cd32641778ec0e76523d1fec736ad
#
_cell.length_a   1.000
_cell.length_b   1.000
_cell.length_c   1.000
_cell.angle_alpha   90.00
_cell.angle_beta   90.00
_cell.angle_gamma   90.00
#
_symmetry.space_group_name_H-M   'P 1'
#
loop_
_entity.id
_entity.type
_entity.pdbx_description
1 polymer ?
#
loop_
_entity_poly.entity_id
_entity_poly.type
_entity_poly.pdbx_seq_one_letter_code
_entity_poly.pdbx_strand_id
1 'polypeptide(L)'
;MATQLFPTRRSLLAGGAAALVGAGLPRLASAAGRPVNMQLGWITGGNQIGEIAAKRLGYFADEKIDFAIQPGGPNIDGVAIVASGRYEVGQVSSSPSLMLAASQGLPVVCFAVGAQQHPYAFFSLPRAPIKTPQDMIGRKIGVQATGQVLLTALLRKNGIPEDKVQKVIIGSDMTPLVSGQVDAITGWRTNTTALKILGPDYLAMPLWDNGVKLYALPYYTTADFLKSSPDVLAGFLRATGRGWAYVKDNPEKAVDLLVQEYPNLVRADELAAVSVMLGVEFTERTASHGWGSFDPAVWQDQIDMFDALKQFSAGKPKADQVFTTAILEMTEKDRPKLG
;
A
#
# COMPACT_ATOMS: atom_id res chain seq x y z
N MET A 1 -26.40 -70.56 4.89
CA MET A 1 -26.01 -71.30 3.69
C MET A 1 -26.69 -70.67 2.51
N ALA A 2 -26.00 -69.91 1.71
CA ALA A 2 -26.39 -69.54 0.37
C ALA A 2 -25.14 -69.01 -0.34
N THR A 3 -24.77 -69.70 -1.34
CA THR A 3 -23.52 -69.71 -2.11
C THR A 3 -23.53 -68.56 -3.11
N GLN A 4 -22.44 -67.81 -3.17
CA GLN A 4 -22.14 -66.84 -4.21
C GLN A 4 -21.74 -67.54 -5.50
N LEU A 5 -22.32 -67.13 -6.63
CA LEU A 5 -21.89 -67.52 -7.96
C LEU A 5 -21.43 -66.28 -8.74
N PHE A 6 -20.15 -66.24 -9.10
CA PHE A 6 -19.58 -65.29 -10.04
C PHE A 6 -19.77 -65.84 -11.48
N PRO A 7 -20.15 -65.00 -12.45
CA PRO A 7 -20.01 -65.37 -13.85
C PRO A 7 -18.74 -64.81 -14.48
N THR A 8 -18.12 -65.69 -15.20
CA THR A 8 -16.88 -65.62 -16.00
C THR A 8 -16.97 -64.72 -17.22
N ARG A 9 -15.78 -64.17 -17.58
CA ARG A 9 -15.48 -63.54 -18.86
C ARG A 9 -15.76 -64.46 -20.05
N ARG A 10 -16.41 -63.95 -21.08
CA ARG A 10 -16.24 -64.11 -22.52
C ARG A 10 -17.55 -63.98 -23.29
N SER A 11 -17.43 -63.16 -24.32
CA SER A 11 -18.23 -63.05 -25.56
C SER A 11 -19.01 -61.72 -25.64
N LEU A 12 -19.03 -60.91 -26.68
CA LEU A 12 -18.54 -61.07 -28.06
C LEU A 12 -18.59 -59.73 -28.75
N LEU A 13 -17.66 -59.49 -29.61
CA LEU A 13 -17.63 -58.51 -30.66
C LEU A 13 -18.92 -58.49 -31.50
N ALA A 14 -19.42 -57.29 -31.80
CA ALA A 14 -19.76 -56.84 -33.16
C ALA A 14 -20.64 -55.58 -33.14
N GLY A 15 -20.27 -54.61 -33.92
CA GLY A 15 -21.24 -53.72 -34.56
C GLY A 15 -21.17 -52.22 -34.23
N GLY A 16 -20.66 -51.45 -35.17
CA GLY A 16 -21.12 -50.08 -35.36
C GLY A 16 -20.08 -49.00 -35.14
N ALA A 17 -19.15 -48.81 -36.07
CA ALA A 17 -18.40 -47.58 -36.22
C ALA A 17 -19.34 -46.46 -36.71
N ALA A 18 -19.75 -45.57 -35.84
CA ALA A 18 -20.29 -44.24 -36.18
C ALA A 18 -19.22 -43.21 -35.84
N ALA A 19 -18.45 -42.80 -36.84
CA ALA A 19 -17.50 -41.69 -36.74
C ALA A 19 -18.29 -40.40 -36.62
N LEU A 20 -18.54 -39.93 -35.42
CA LEU A 20 -18.88 -38.54 -35.14
C LEU A 20 -17.57 -37.73 -35.24
N VAL A 21 -17.37 -37.13 -36.41
CA VAL A 21 -16.42 -36.03 -36.61
C VAL A 21 -17.01 -34.84 -35.86
N GLY A 22 -16.74 -34.79 -34.55
CA GLY A 22 -16.91 -33.61 -33.74
C GLY A 22 -15.85 -32.60 -34.19
N ALA A 23 -16.24 -31.63 -35.02
CA ALA A 23 -15.45 -30.42 -35.25
C ALA A 23 -15.24 -29.75 -33.90
N GLY A 24 -14.13 -30.08 -33.27
CA GLY A 24 -13.61 -29.34 -32.12
C GLY A 24 -13.30 -27.93 -32.60
N LEU A 25 -14.20 -27.00 -32.34
CA LEU A 25 -13.86 -25.59 -32.38
C LEU A 25 -12.62 -25.42 -31.51
N PRO A 26 -11.54 -24.82 -32.02
CA PRO A 26 -10.41 -24.51 -31.18
C PRO A 26 -10.97 -23.58 -30.08
N ARG A 27 -11.02 -24.08 -28.84
CA ARG A 27 -11.07 -23.19 -27.69
C ARG A 27 -9.86 -22.32 -27.87
N LEU A 28 -10.09 -21.05 -28.22
CA LEU A 28 -9.10 -20.01 -28.02
C LEU A 28 -8.73 -20.10 -26.54
N ALA A 29 -7.62 -20.76 -26.27
CA ALA A 29 -7.00 -20.68 -24.98
C ALA A 29 -6.74 -19.17 -24.80
N SER A 30 -7.57 -18.50 -23.99
CA SER A 30 -7.23 -17.19 -23.49
C SER A 30 -5.84 -17.37 -22.89
N ALA A 31 -4.84 -16.75 -23.50
CA ALA A 31 -3.48 -16.81 -22.97
C ALA A 31 -3.59 -16.33 -21.53
N ALA A 32 -3.41 -17.25 -20.58
CA ALA A 32 -3.44 -16.92 -19.18
C ALA A 32 -2.46 -15.76 -18.97
N GLY A 33 -2.93 -14.67 -18.38
CA GLY A 33 -2.10 -13.51 -18.12
C GLY A 33 -0.87 -13.91 -17.29
N ARG A 34 0.19 -13.14 -17.40
CA ARG A 34 1.38 -13.36 -16.58
C ARG A 34 1.03 -13.15 -15.11
N PRO A 35 1.28 -14.10 -14.19
CA PRO A 35 0.94 -13.92 -12.79
C PRO A 35 1.76 -12.78 -12.18
N VAL A 36 1.09 -11.88 -11.46
CA VAL A 36 1.70 -10.84 -10.65
C VAL A 36 1.03 -10.85 -9.28
N ASN A 37 1.78 -11.27 -8.28
CA ASN A 37 1.36 -11.28 -6.89
C ASN A 37 1.93 -10.05 -6.20
N MET A 38 1.06 -9.25 -5.58
CA MET A 38 1.47 -8.10 -4.78
C MET A 38 1.41 -8.45 -3.30
N GLN A 39 2.56 -8.52 -2.65
CA GLN A 39 2.67 -8.72 -1.20
C GLN A 39 2.44 -7.41 -0.46
N LEU A 40 1.47 -7.38 0.44
CA LEU A 40 1.26 -6.25 1.33
C LEU A 40 2.17 -6.32 2.56
N GLY A 41 2.60 -5.16 3.04
CA GLY A 41 3.27 -5.00 4.34
C GLY A 41 2.29 -4.94 5.51
N TRP A 42 0.98 -4.84 5.25
CA TRP A 42 -0.08 -4.78 6.26
C TRP A 42 -1.30 -5.57 5.81
N ILE A 43 -2.33 -5.61 6.65
CA ILE A 43 -3.60 -6.27 6.32
C ILE A 43 -4.29 -5.58 5.11
N THR A 44 -5.06 -6.35 4.38
CA THR A 44 -5.87 -5.84 3.26
C THR A 44 -6.98 -4.90 3.74
N GLY A 45 -7.30 -3.88 2.94
CA GLY A 45 -8.35 -2.91 3.28
C GLY A 45 -8.49 -1.79 2.24
N GLY A 46 -9.05 -0.68 2.65
CA GLY A 46 -9.33 0.48 1.78
C GLY A 46 -8.11 1.10 1.11
N ASN A 47 -6.91 0.90 1.68
CA ASN A 47 -5.67 1.38 1.05
C ASN A 47 -5.37 0.74 -0.31
N GLN A 48 -6.03 -0.36 -0.67
CA GLN A 48 -5.89 -1.06 -1.95
C GLN A 48 -7.11 -0.87 -2.86
N ILE A 49 -7.95 0.14 -2.61
CA ILE A 49 -9.17 0.36 -3.38
C ILE A 49 -8.91 0.57 -4.88
N GLY A 50 -7.78 1.21 -5.24
CA GLY A 50 -7.39 1.41 -6.63
C GLY A 50 -7.02 0.11 -7.33
N GLU A 51 -6.25 -0.76 -6.67
CA GLU A 51 -5.87 -2.08 -7.17
C GLU A 51 -7.08 -3.01 -7.29
N ILE A 52 -8.00 -2.93 -6.31
CA ILE A 52 -9.24 -3.71 -6.37
C ILE A 52 -10.14 -3.23 -7.50
N ALA A 53 -10.29 -1.92 -7.69
CA ALA A 53 -11.01 -1.37 -8.84
C ALA A 53 -10.37 -1.82 -10.17
N ALA A 54 -9.04 -1.73 -10.30
CA ALA A 54 -8.32 -2.16 -11.50
C ALA A 54 -8.54 -3.66 -11.79
N LYS A 55 -8.47 -4.50 -10.76
CA LYS A 55 -8.71 -5.94 -10.86
C LYS A 55 -10.13 -6.25 -11.31
N ARG A 56 -11.12 -5.68 -10.62
CA ARG A 56 -12.55 -5.96 -10.84
C ARG A 56 -13.07 -5.41 -12.18
N LEU A 57 -12.46 -4.34 -12.68
CA LEU A 57 -12.79 -3.74 -13.96
C LEU A 57 -11.98 -4.32 -15.14
N GLY A 58 -11.10 -5.29 -14.88
CA GLY A 58 -10.35 -5.99 -15.92
C GLY A 58 -9.12 -5.24 -16.43
N TYR A 59 -8.69 -4.14 -15.79
CA TYR A 59 -7.55 -3.33 -16.27
C TYR A 59 -6.23 -4.10 -16.22
N PHE A 60 -6.05 -5.00 -15.27
CA PHE A 60 -4.89 -5.90 -15.26
C PHE A 60 -4.96 -6.94 -16.39
N ALA A 61 -6.16 -7.44 -16.71
CA ALA A 61 -6.33 -8.39 -17.81
C ALA A 61 -6.04 -7.73 -19.17
N ASP A 62 -6.38 -6.45 -19.35
CA ASP A 62 -6.01 -5.65 -20.55
C ASP A 62 -4.48 -5.62 -20.75
N GLU A 63 -3.72 -5.57 -19.66
CA GLU A 63 -2.24 -5.63 -19.65
C GLU A 63 -1.69 -7.05 -19.66
N LYS A 64 -2.54 -8.07 -19.86
CA LYS A 64 -2.18 -9.50 -19.82
C LYS A 64 -1.55 -9.93 -18.49
N ILE A 65 -2.01 -9.35 -17.40
CA ILE A 65 -1.60 -9.65 -16.03
C ILE A 65 -2.71 -10.40 -15.31
N ASP A 66 -2.37 -11.54 -14.71
CA ASP A 66 -3.20 -12.24 -13.72
C ASP A 66 -2.80 -11.75 -12.34
N PHE A 67 -3.58 -10.81 -11.80
CA PHE A 67 -3.23 -10.06 -10.60
C PHE A 67 -3.86 -10.64 -9.34
N ALA A 68 -3.03 -10.83 -8.30
CA ALA A 68 -3.46 -11.23 -6.97
C ALA A 68 -2.80 -10.39 -5.87
N ILE A 69 -3.57 -10.07 -4.82
CA ILE A 69 -3.07 -9.44 -3.61
C ILE A 69 -2.81 -10.52 -2.56
N GLN A 70 -1.61 -10.51 -1.99
CA GLN A 70 -1.21 -11.37 -0.89
C GLN A 70 -1.25 -10.55 0.40
N PRO A 71 -2.08 -10.94 1.40
CA PRO A 71 -2.24 -10.17 2.62
C PRO A 71 -0.93 -10.11 3.42
N GLY A 72 -0.69 -8.97 4.05
CA GLY A 72 0.34 -8.78 5.05
C GLY A 72 -0.21 -8.83 6.47
N GLY A 73 0.55 -8.32 7.43
CA GLY A 73 0.13 -8.24 8.82
C GLY A 73 1.30 -8.01 9.78
N PRO A 74 1.01 -7.87 11.09
CA PRO A 74 2.03 -7.52 12.09
C PRO A 74 3.21 -8.49 12.18
N ASN A 75 3.00 -9.75 11.81
CA ASN A 75 4.00 -10.83 11.91
C ASN A 75 4.50 -11.29 10.53
N ILE A 76 4.24 -10.51 9.48
CA ILE A 76 4.64 -10.85 8.10
C ILE A 76 5.68 -9.83 7.64
N ASP A 77 6.89 -10.30 7.38
CA ASP A 77 7.90 -9.49 6.70
C ASP A 77 7.68 -9.53 5.18
N GLY A 78 6.79 -8.65 4.72
CA GLY A 78 6.45 -8.56 3.30
C GLY A 78 7.66 -8.17 2.44
N VAL A 79 8.59 -7.39 2.97
CA VAL A 79 9.79 -6.97 2.23
C VAL A 79 10.72 -8.16 2.00
N ALA A 80 10.96 -8.98 3.03
CA ALA A 80 11.78 -10.17 2.89
C ALA A 80 11.15 -11.21 1.92
N ILE A 81 9.81 -11.34 1.91
CA ILE A 81 9.10 -12.22 0.99
C ILE A 81 9.34 -11.81 -0.47
N VAL A 82 9.21 -10.51 -0.80
CA VAL A 82 9.48 -10.02 -2.16
C VAL A 82 10.98 -10.09 -2.47
N ALA A 83 11.84 -9.72 -1.53
CA ALA A 83 13.30 -9.80 -1.70
C ALA A 83 13.79 -11.22 -2.03
N SER A 84 13.08 -12.25 -1.55
CA SER A 84 13.37 -13.66 -1.89
C SER A 84 12.95 -14.06 -3.31
N GLY A 85 12.26 -13.19 -4.05
CA GLY A 85 11.72 -13.46 -5.38
C GLY A 85 10.44 -14.31 -5.39
N ARG A 86 9.81 -14.52 -4.21
CA ARG A 86 8.58 -15.33 -4.13
C ARG A 86 7.40 -14.64 -4.81
N TYR A 87 7.32 -13.31 -4.71
CA TYR A 87 6.30 -12.49 -5.33
C TYR A 87 6.94 -11.33 -6.11
N GLU A 88 6.26 -10.90 -7.16
CA GLU A 88 6.77 -9.98 -8.17
C GLU A 88 6.80 -8.53 -7.70
N VAL A 89 5.79 -8.12 -6.94
CA VAL A 89 5.60 -6.76 -6.47
C VAL A 89 5.32 -6.76 -4.97
N GLY A 90 5.71 -5.72 -4.28
CA GLY A 90 5.30 -5.45 -2.91
C GLY A 90 4.75 -4.04 -2.76
N GLN A 91 3.94 -3.85 -1.72
CA GLN A 91 3.51 -2.53 -1.26
C GLN A 91 3.67 -2.47 0.25
N VAL A 92 4.41 -1.49 0.74
CA VAL A 92 4.52 -1.22 2.19
C VAL A 92 3.76 0.04 2.56
N SER A 93 3.42 0.18 3.84
CA SER A 93 2.65 1.33 4.31
C SER A 93 3.42 2.66 4.18
N SER A 94 4.74 2.63 4.28
CA SER A 94 5.55 3.84 4.43
C SER A 94 6.94 3.68 3.81
N SER A 95 7.44 4.74 3.19
CA SER A 95 8.75 4.81 2.54
C SER A 95 9.94 4.44 3.44
N PRO A 96 9.98 4.73 4.76
CA PRO A 96 11.04 4.27 5.64
C PRO A 96 11.33 2.78 5.60
N SER A 97 10.31 1.94 5.41
CA SER A 97 10.50 0.49 5.34
C SER A 97 11.44 0.07 4.22
N LEU A 98 11.36 0.74 3.06
CA LEU A 98 12.25 0.44 1.92
C LEU A 98 13.66 1.00 2.12
N MET A 99 13.79 2.18 2.73
CA MET A 99 15.10 2.74 3.06
C MET A 99 15.86 1.86 4.06
N LEU A 100 15.16 1.33 5.08
CA LEU A 100 15.73 0.41 6.06
C LEU A 100 16.12 -0.92 5.40
N ALA A 101 15.28 -1.46 4.52
CA ALA A 101 15.59 -2.69 3.77
C ALA A 101 16.82 -2.51 2.87
N ALA A 102 16.91 -1.41 2.13
CA ALA A 102 18.05 -1.09 1.29
C ALA A 102 19.33 -0.90 2.13
N SER A 103 19.24 -0.25 3.30
CA SER A 103 20.35 -0.14 4.25
C SER A 103 20.90 -1.50 4.69
N GLN A 104 20.03 -2.49 4.84
CA GLN A 104 20.39 -3.86 5.20
C GLN A 104 20.85 -4.71 4.00
N GLY A 105 20.92 -4.14 2.80
CA GLY A 105 21.35 -4.82 1.58
C GLY A 105 20.30 -5.73 0.94
N LEU A 106 19.02 -5.61 1.31
CA LEU A 106 17.94 -6.33 0.63
C LEU A 106 17.82 -5.82 -0.82
N PRO A 107 17.73 -6.71 -1.83
CA PRO A 107 17.73 -6.34 -3.24
C PRO A 107 16.36 -5.87 -3.73
N VAL A 108 15.75 -4.91 -3.03
CA VAL A 108 14.45 -4.35 -3.37
C VAL A 108 14.56 -2.88 -3.74
N VAL A 109 13.77 -2.44 -4.70
CA VAL A 109 13.78 -1.07 -5.20
C VAL A 109 12.35 -0.57 -5.43
N CYS A 110 12.06 0.64 -4.95
CA CYS A 110 10.80 1.34 -5.20
C CYS A 110 10.72 1.80 -6.65
N PHE A 111 9.61 1.58 -7.33
CA PHE A 111 9.40 2.04 -8.71
C PHE A 111 8.20 2.99 -8.87
N ALA A 112 7.32 3.10 -7.85
CA ALA A 112 6.20 4.04 -7.83
C ALA A 112 5.72 4.26 -6.39
N VAL A 113 4.95 5.32 -6.14
CA VAL A 113 4.31 5.57 -4.85
C VAL A 113 2.80 5.73 -5.05
N GLY A 114 2.00 5.11 -4.21
CA GLY A 114 0.56 5.28 -4.20
C GLY A 114 0.21 6.67 -3.67
N ALA A 115 0.50 6.96 -2.42
CA ALA A 115 0.19 8.23 -1.82
C ALA A 115 1.37 9.21 -1.81
N GLN A 116 1.12 10.40 -2.39
CA GLN A 116 2.08 11.49 -2.50
C GLN A 116 2.43 12.08 -1.14
N GLN A 117 1.50 12.04 -0.20
CA GLN A 117 1.67 12.53 1.15
C GLN A 117 1.32 11.42 2.13
N HIS A 118 2.19 11.22 3.12
CA HIS A 118 1.91 10.24 4.16
C HIS A 118 0.74 10.72 5.04
N PRO A 119 -0.32 9.93 5.22
CA PRO A 119 -1.51 10.35 5.97
C PRO A 119 -1.32 10.37 7.50
N TYR A 120 -0.11 10.21 7.99
CA TYR A 120 0.20 10.23 9.43
C TYR A 120 0.04 11.62 10.02
N ALA A 121 -0.67 11.72 11.13
CA ALA A 121 -0.94 12.97 11.82
C ALA A 121 -0.90 12.78 13.35
N PHE A 122 -0.79 13.91 14.03
CA PHE A 122 -1.02 14.03 15.47
C PHE A 122 -2.42 14.59 15.69
N PHE A 123 -3.24 13.84 16.43
CA PHE A 123 -4.61 14.22 16.74
C PHE A 123 -4.68 14.79 18.16
N SER A 124 -5.42 15.88 18.34
CA SER A 124 -5.67 16.49 19.64
C SER A 124 -7.12 16.94 19.76
N LEU A 125 -7.55 17.24 20.99
CA LEU A 125 -8.91 17.70 21.28
C LEU A 125 -8.93 19.20 21.63
N PRO A 126 -10.07 19.90 21.46
CA PRO A 126 -10.18 21.33 21.75
C PRO A 126 -9.76 21.74 23.15
N ARG A 127 -9.85 20.83 24.15
CA ARG A 127 -9.40 21.07 25.52
C ARG A 127 -7.89 21.24 25.68
N ALA A 128 -7.09 20.68 24.75
CA ALA A 128 -5.64 20.77 24.73
C ALA A 128 -5.16 20.81 23.26
N PRO A 129 -5.42 21.90 22.53
CA PRO A 129 -5.19 21.96 21.10
C PRO A 129 -3.70 21.90 20.76
N ILE A 130 -3.33 21.08 19.79
CA ILE A 130 -2.00 21.01 19.19
C ILE A 130 -2.17 21.22 17.68
N LYS A 131 -1.80 22.42 17.23
CA LYS A 131 -1.93 22.86 15.83
C LYS A 131 -0.58 22.98 15.14
N THR A 132 0.48 23.18 15.91
CA THR A 132 1.86 23.31 15.46
C THR A 132 2.77 22.40 16.29
N PRO A 133 3.96 22.05 15.79
CA PRO A 133 4.92 21.29 16.59
C PRO A 133 5.32 21.97 17.91
N GLN A 134 5.33 23.30 17.96
CA GLN A 134 5.65 24.10 19.16
C GLN A 134 4.61 23.90 20.27
N ASP A 135 3.36 23.62 19.93
CA ASP A 135 2.31 23.34 20.92
C ASP A 135 2.53 22.04 21.69
N MET A 136 3.45 21.18 21.21
CA MET A 136 3.85 19.93 21.90
C MET A 136 4.75 20.14 23.11
N ILE A 137 5.36 21.33 23.26
CA ILE A 137 6.27 21.61 24.37
C ILE A 137 5.52 21.51 25.69
N GLY A 138 6.05 20.69 26.61
CA GLY A 138 5.45 20.39 27.91
C GLY A 138 4.26 19.42 27.88
N ARG A 139 3.88 18.91 26.70
CA ARG A 139 2.72 18.04 26.52
C ARG A 139 3.09 16.54 26.51
N LYS A 140 2.08 15.73 26.80
CA LYS A 140 2.16 14.26 26.69
C LYS A 140 1.69 13.83 25.31
N ILE A 141 2.61 13.28 24.51
CA ILE A 141 2.33 12.83 23.15
C ILE A 141 2.34 11.32 23.10
N GLY A 142 1.17 10.73 22.81
CA GLY A 142 0.98 9.31 22.63
C GLY A 142 1.48 8.89 21.25
N VAL A 143 2.46 7.97 21.20
CA VAL A 143 3.03 7.44 19.96
C VAL A 143 3.09 5.92 20.02
N GLN A 144 2.82 5.27 18.89
CA GLN A 144 3.11 3.85 18.72
C GLN A 144 4.63 3.62 18.72
N ALA A 145 5.07 2.45 19.15
CA ALA A 145 6.51 2.13 19.21
C ALA A 145 7.23 2.38 17.88
N THR A 146 6.61 2.01 16.75
CA THR A 146 7.12 2.24 15.39
C THR A 146 7.05 3.70 14.94
N GLY A 147 6.22 4.52 15.56
CA GLY A 147 6.05 5.95 15.26
C GLY A 147 7.00 6.89 16.01
N GLN A 148 7.78 6.38 16.97
CA GLN A 148 8.69 7.20 17.77
C GLN A 148 9.69 7.97 16.92
N VAL A 149 10.24 7.33 15.89
CA VAL A 149 11.19 7.96 14.96
C VAL A 149 10.57 9.14 14.23
N LEU A 150 9.27 9.07 13.91
CA LEU A 150 8.55 10.15 13.24
C LEU A 150 8.32 11.37 14.15
N LEU A 151 8.04 11.14 15.43
CA LEU A 151 7.98 12.22 16.40
C LEU A 151 9.36 12.86 16.58
N THR A 152 10.42 12.07 16.74
CA THR A 152 11.79 12.59 16.83
C THR A 152 12.17 13.39 15.57
N ALA A 153 11.81 12.91 14.38
CA ALA A 153 12.01 13.63 13.12
C ALA A 153 11.30 14.98 13.11
N LEU A 154 10.03 15.01 13.53
CA LEU A 154 9.23 16.23 13.61
C LEU A 154 9.83 17.24 14.56
N LEU A 155 10.18 16.80 15.76
CA LEU A 155 10.76 17.70 16.80
C LEU A 155 12.10 18.29 16.32
N ARG A 156 13.00 17.47 15.77
CA ARG A 156 14.30 17.94 15.24
C ARG A 156 14.12 18.91 14.06
N LYS A 157 13.23 18.58 13.13
CA LYS A 157 12.94 19.46 11.97
C LYS A 157 12.46 20.84 12.38
N ASN A 158 11.76 20.91 13.52
CA ASN A 158 11.19 22.16 14.06
C ASN A 158 12.02 22.77 15.21
N GLY A 159 13.25 22.28 15.44
CA GLY A 159 14.17 22.85 16.45
C GLY A 159 13.72 22.63 17.90
N ILE A 160 12.89 21.62 18.16
CA ILE A 160 12.35 21.34 19.50
C ILE A 160 13.20 20.24 20.15
N PRO A 161 13.84 20.48 21.32
CA PRO A 161 14.55 19.46 22.06
C PRO A 161 13.58 18.34 22.52
N GLU A 162 13.99 17.07 22.35
CA GLU A 162 13.14 15.92 22.65
C GLU A 162 12.74 15.84 24.13
N ASP A 163 13.58 16.34 25.05
CA ASP A 163 13.31 16.40 26.49
C ASP A 163 12.21 17.39 26.88
N LYS A 164 11.79 18.28 25.96
CA LYS A 164 10.67 19.21 26.17
C LYS A 164 9.31 18.58 25.89
N VAL A 165 9.26 17.34 25.38
CA VAL A 165 8.03 16.63 25.03
C VAL A 165 7.99 15.29 25.76
N GLN A 166 6.88 15.00 26.45
CA GLN A 166 6.70 13.74 27.16
C GLN A 166 6.17 12.68 26.21
N LYS A 167 7.01 11.74 25.79
CA LYS A 167 6.60 10.60 24.95
C LYS A 167 5.92 9.52 25.79
N VAL A 168 4.73 9.09 25.38
CA VAL A 168 3.97 8.01 26.00
C VAL A 168 3.75 6.92 24.94
N ILE A 169 4.23 5.71 25.23
CA ILE A 169 4.01 4.59 24.31
C ILE A 169 2.58 4.07 24.46
N ILE A 170 1.87 4.00 23.34
CA ILE A 170 0.47 3.60 23.28
C ILE A 170 0.25 2.52 22.21
N GLY A 171 -0.93 1.92 22.23
CA GLY A 171 -1.43 1.05 21.16
C GLY A 171 -1.98 1.85 19.97
N SER A 172 -2.85 1.20 19.20
CA SER A 172 -3.45 1.79 17.97
C SER A 172 -4.82 2.43 18.20
N ASP A 173 -5.41 2.32 19.42
CA ASP A 173 -6.69 2.92 19.74
C ASP A 173 -6.57 4.36 20.23
N MET A 174 -7.63 5.14 20.09
CA MET A 174 -7.66 6.56 20.44
C MET A 174 -8.10 6.85 21.87
N THR A 175 -8.39 5.83 22.67
CA THR A 175 -8.87 5.96 24.06
C THR A 175 -7.94 6.78 24.97
N PRO A 176 -6.59 6.65 24.87
CA PRO A 176 -5.68 7.49 25.68
C PRO A 176 -5.87 8.99 25.49
N LEU A 177 -6.24 9.44 24.28
CA LEU A 177 -6.54 10.84 24.04
C LEU A 177 -7.89 11.23 24.65
N VAL A 178 -8.92 10.43 24.45
CA VAL A 178 -10.27 10.69 24.99
C VAL A 178 -10.25 10.76 26.51
N SER A 179 -9.56 9.84 27.18
CA SER A 179 -9.43 9.77 28.63
C SER A 179 -8.54 10.86 29.24
N GLY A 180 -7.77 11.60 28.40
CA GLY A 180 -6.83 12.62 28.89
C GLY A 180 -5.51 12.05 29.41
N GLN A 181 -5.22 10.79 29.17
CA GLN A 181 -3.91 10.19 29.48
C GLN A 181 -2.79 10.88 28.68
N VAL A 182 -3.10 11.31 27.45
CA VAL A 182 -2.21 12.09 26.56
C VAL A 182 -2.93 13.33 26.04
N ASP A 183 -2.17 14.35 25.63
CA ASP A 183 -2.66 15.60 25.05
C ASP A 183 -2.82 15.51 23.53
N ALA A 184 -1.99 14.69 22.88
CA ALA A 184 -2.14 14.31 21.49
C ALA A 184 -1.77 12.84 21.28
N ILE A 185 -2.25 12.26 20.16
CA ILE A 185 -2.03 10.86 19.80
C ILE A 185 -1.73 10.76 18.31
N THR A 186 -0.92 9.80 17.92
CA THR A 186 -0.58 9.57 16.52
C THR A 186 -1.50 8.55 15.87
N GLY A 187 -1.72 8.72 14.57
CA GLY A 187 -2.49 7.78 13.75
C GLY A 187 -2.53 8.17 12.28
N TRP A 188 -3.25 7.38 11.50
CA TRP A 188 -3.51 7.65 10.10
C TRP A 188 -4.85 8.37 9.93
N ARG A 189 -4.85 9.46 9.16
CA ARG A 189 -6.08 10.21 8.82
C ARG A 189 -7.11 9.36 8.06
N THR A 190 -6.66 8.32 7.35
CA THR A 190 -7.50 7.37 6.65
C THR A 190 -8.14 6.30 7.55
N ASN A 191 -7.72 6.19 8.81
CA ASN A 191 -8.34 5.28 9.78
C ASN A 191 -9.57 5.94 10.42
N THR A 192 -10.56 6.25 9.61
CA THR A 192 -11.78 6.97 10.00
C THR A 192 -12.56 6.25 11.09
N THR A 193 -12.57 4.91 11.08
CA THR A 193 -13.22 4.10 12.14
C THR A 193 -12.63 4.38 13.52
N ALA A 194 -11.30 4.37 13.65
CA ALA A 194 -10.66 4.64 14.93
C ALA A 194 -10.83 6.10 15.38
N LEU A 195 -10.89 7.03 14.41
CA LEU A 195 -11.05 8.46 14.71
C LEU A 195 -12.46 8.84 15.17
N LYS A 196 -13.49 8.05 14.93
CA LYS A 196 -14.88 8.35 15.34
C LYS A 196 -15.03 8.63 16.84
N ILE A 197 -14.27 7.95 17.69
CA ILE A 197 -14.34 8.15 19.15
C ILE A 197 -13.89 9.56 19.59
N LEU A 198 -13.14 10.27 18.75
CA LEU A 198 -12.66 11.62 19.03
C LEU A 198 -13.77 12.69 18.90
N GLY A 199 -14.91 12.34 18.28
CA GLY A 199 -15.98 13.28 17.95
C GLY A 199 -15.63 14.14 16.71
N PRO A 200 -16.51 15.11 16.34
CA PRO A 200 -16.33 15.89 15.11
C PRO A 200 -15.28 17.02 15.23
N ASP A 201 -14.95 17.46 16.45
CA ASP A 201 -14.17 18.68 16.69
C ASP A 201 -12.68 18.41 16.94
N TYR A 202 -12.19 17.19 16.68
CA TYR A 202 -10.77 16.92 16.85
C TYR A 202 -9.91 17.72 15.86
N LEU A 203 -8.70 18.02 16.30
CA LEU A 203 -7.70 18.69 15.48
C LEU A 203 -6.71 17.65 14.96
N ALA A 204 -6.31 17.79 13.70
CA ALA A 204 -5.27 16.96 13.09
C ALA A 204 -4.12 17.86 12.61
N MET A 205 -2.91 17.54 13.04
CA MET A 205 -1.67 18.18 12.60
C MET A 205 -0.90 17.16 11.73
N PRO A 206 -0.98 17.25 10.39
CA PRO A 206 -0.30 16.32 9.50
C PRO A 206 1.21 16.42 9.61
N LEU A 207 1.88 15.27 9.57
CA LEU A 207 3.34 15.19 9.60
C LEU A 207 3.97 15.88 8.37
N TRP A 208 3.37 15.68 7.21
CA TRP A 208 3.79 16.26 5.93
C TRP A 208 3.86 17.80 5.97
N ASP A 209 2.81 18.45 6.44
CA ASP A 209 2.69 19.91 6.47
C ASP A 209 3.66 20.55 7.47
N ASN A 210 4.19 19.76 8.40
CA ASN A 210 5.11 20.18 9.44
C ASN A 210 6.57 19.78 9.16
N GLY A 211 6.88 19.53 7.88
CA GLY A 211 8.25 19.42 7.37
C GLY A 211 8.83 17.99 7.35
N VAL A 212 8.09 16.99 7.78
CA VAL A 212 8.50 15.58 7.66
C VAL A 212 7.76 14.94 6.48
N LYS A 213 8.34 15.09 5.30
CA LYS A 213 7.75 14.62 4.04
C LYS A 213 8.12 13.17 3.80
N LEU A 214 7.16 12.26 3.97
CA LEU A 214 7.28 10.83 3.68
C LEU A 214 6.25 10.43 2.63
N TYR A 215 6.58 9.46 1.81
CA TYR A 215 5.63 8.81 0.92
C TYR A 215 4.91 7.67 1.64
N ALA A 216 3.64 7.43 1.27
CA ALA A 216 2.92 6.25 1.71
C ALA A 216 2.61 5.34 0.51
N LEU A 217 2.35 4.07 0.82
CA LEU A 217 2.02 3.02 -0.15
C LEU A 217 3.02 2.93 -1.32
N PRO A 218 4.35 2.97 -1.08
CA PRO A 218 5.29 2.77 -2.17
C PRO A 218 5.23 1.33 -2.68
N TYR A 219 5.26 1.19 -4.02
CA TYR A 219 5.37 -0.08 -4.73
C TYR A 219 6.83 -0.38 -5.00
N TYR A 220 7.22 -1.60 -4.74
CA TYR A 220 8.59 -2.05 -4.91
C TYR A 220 8.66 -3.45 -5.52
N THR A 221 9.81 -3.79 -6.04
CA THR A 221 10.12 -5.09 -6.63
C THR A 221 11.56 -5.44 -6.37
N THR A 222 12.01 -6.63 -6.79
CA THR A 222 13.44 -6.95 -6.76
C THR A 222 14.19 -6.30 -7.93
N ALA A 223 15.49 -6.01 -7.74
CA ALA A 223 16.34 -5.51 -8.81
C ALA A 223 16.39 -6.48 -10.02
N ASP A 224 16.35 -7.78 -9.76
CA ASP A 224 16.34 -8.81 -10.82
C ASP A 224 15.02 -8.79 -11.61
N PHE A 225 13.86 -8.67 -10.94
CA PHE A 225 12.58 -8.60 -11.62
C PHE A 225 12.42 -7.29 -12.39
N LEU A 226 12.88 -6.18 -11.84
CA LEU A 226 12.94 -4.90 -12.54
C LEU A 226 13.71 -5.00 -13.86
N LYS A 227 14.86 -5.68 -13.86
CA LYS A 227 15.70 -5.87 -15.04
C LYS A 227 15.11 -6.84 -16.04
N SER A 228 14.53 -7.96 -15.58
CA SER A 228 14.04 -9.05 -16.45
C SER A 228 12.65 -8.80 -16.99
N SER A 229 11.84 -7.96 -16.37
CA SER A 229 10.40 -7.84 -16.64
C SER A 229 9.87 -6.41 -16.49
N PRO A 230 10.57 -5.39 -17.03
CA PRO A 230 10.14 -3.99 -16.87
C PRO A 230 8.77 -3.72 -17.50
N ASP A 231 8.42 -4.39 -18.59
CA ASP A 231 7.11 -4.29 -19.27
C ASP A 231 5.97 -4.78 -18.41
N VAL A 232 6.19 -5.80 -17.58
CA VAL A 232 5.17 -6.27 -16.62
C VAL A 232 4.95 -5.23 -15.54
N LEU A 233 6.01 -4.61 -15.01
CA LEU A 233 5.90 -3.53 -14.03
C LEU A 233 5.23 -2.29 -14.65
N ALA A 234 5.55 -1.95 -15.90
CA ALA A 234 4.89 -0.88 -16.62
C ALA A 234 3.38 -1.16 -16.81
N GLY A 235 3.02 -2.37 -17.22
CA GLY A 235 1.61 -2.80 -17.31
C GLY A 235 0.90 -2.76 -15.96
N PHE A 236 1.56 -3.24 -14.90
CA PHE A 236 1.04 -3.15 -13.54
C PHE A 236 0.77 -1.69 -13.15
N LEU A 237 1.70 -0.79 -13.40
CA LEU A 237 1.56 0.62 -13.03
C LEU A 237 0.45 1.32 -13.84
N ARG A 238 0.30 1.02 -15.15
CA ARG A 238 -0.81 1.54 -15.97
C ARG A 238 -2.16 1.05 -15.46
N ALA A 239 -2.29 -0.25 -15.21
CA ALA A 239 -3.54 -0.83 -14.72
C ALA A 239 -3.95 -0.24 -13.35
N THR A 240 -3.00 -0.17 -12.42
CA THR A 240 -3.24 0.39 -11.08
C THR A 240 -3.59 1.88 -11.16
N GLY A 241 -2.89 2.67 -11.99
CA GLY A 241 -3.20 4.08 -12.22
C GLY A 241 -4.61 4.30 -12.77
N ARG A 242 -5.06 3.47 -13.73
CA ARG A 242 -6.45 3.47 -14.22
C ARG A 242 -7.45 3.16 -13.11
N GLY A 243 -7.12 2.22 -12.22
CA GLY A 243 -7.94 1.90 -11.06
C GLY A 243 -8.11 3.09 -10.13
N TRP A 244 -7.03 3.77 -9.78
CA TRP A 244 -7.08 4.97 -8.94
C TRP A 244 -7.81 6.15 -9.62
N ALA A 245 -7.68 6.32 -10.94
CA ALA A 245 -8.48 7.28 -11.70
C ALA A 245 -9.97 6.97 -11.59
N TYR A 246 -10.34 5.68 -11.73
CA TYR A 246 -11.74 5.25 -11.55
C TYR A 246 -12.25 5.54 -10.14
N VAL A 247 -11.45 5.30 -9.09
CA VAL A 247 -11.80 5.61 -7.70
C VAL A 247 -12.08 7.10 -7.53
N LYS A 248 -11.26 7.96 -8.12
CA LYS A 248 -11.42 9.41 -8.07
C LYS A 248 -12.75 9.85 -8.71
N ASP A 249 -13.08 9.29 -9.86
CA ASP A 249 -14.27 9.66 -10.63
C ASP A 249 -15.56 9.00 -10.08
N ASN A 250 -15.42 7.84 -9.41
CA ASN A 250 -16.54 7.02 -8.97
C ASN A 250 -16.33 6.45 -7.56
N PRO A 251 -16.12 7.28 -6.53
CA PRO A 251 -15.71 6.81 -5.20
C PRO A 251 -16.72 5.82 -4.58
N GLU A 252 -18.01 6.07 -4.68
CA GLU A 252 -19.03 5.16 -4.14
C GLU A 252 -19.01 3.78 -4.81
N LYS A 253 -18.93 3.75 -6.15
CA LYS A 253 -18.88 2.48 -6.90
C LYS A 253 -17.58 1.73 -6.62
N ALA A 254 -16.48 2.44 -6.44
CA ALA A 254 -15.19 1.83 -6.08
C ALA A 254 -15.25 1.20 -4.68
N VAL A 255 -15.89 1.87 -3.71
CA VAL A 255 -16.14 1.29 -2.39
C VAL A 255 -17.05 0.06 -2.48
N ASP A 256 -18.07 0.05 -3.37
CA ASP A 256 -18.90 -1.12 -3.60
C ASP A 256 -18.07 -2.32 -4.13
N LEU A 257 -17.12 -2.08 -5.04
CA LEU A 257 -16.18 -3.11 -5.50
C LEU A 257 -15.26 -3.60 -4.37
N LEU A 258 -14.78 -2.68 -3.53
CA LEU A 258 -13.91 -3.01 -2.39
C LEU A 258 -14.62 -3.90 -1.37
N VAL A 259 -15.84 -3.56 -0.95
CA VAL A 259 -16.60 -4.36 0.04
C VAL A 259 -17.10 -5.69 -0.53
N GLN A 260 -17.27 -5.80 -1.85
CA GLN A 260 -17.49 -7.10 -2.51
C GLN A 260 -16.26 -8.01 -2.47
N GLU A 261 -15.07 -7.44 -2.56
CA GLU A 261 -13.81 -8.19 -2.44
C GLU A 261 -13.49 -8.54 -0.98
N TYR A 262 -13.77 -7.61 -0.06
CA TYR A 262 -13.54 -7.75 1.39
C TYR A 262 -14.82 -7.51 2.20
N PRO A 263 -15.71 -8.53 2.34
CA PRO A 263 -17.03 -8.37 2.97
C PRO A 263 -17.02 -8.00 4.46
N ASN A 264 -15.86 -8.08 5.12
CA ASN A 264 -15.68 -7.65 6.51
C ASN A 264 -15.51 -6.13 6.67
N LEU A 265 -15.34 -5.39 5.57
CA LEU A 265 -15.22 -3.94 5.61
C LEU A 265 -16.61 -3.29 5.71
N VAL A 266 -16.69 -2.16 6.42
CA VAL A 266 -17.92 -1.40 6.57
C VAL A 266 -17.98 -0.30 5.52
N ARG A 267 -18.92 -0.39 4.58
CA ARG A 267 -19.05 0.54 3.42
C ARG A 267 -18.99 2.02 3.82
N ALA A 268 -19.71 2.41 4.86
CA ALA A 268 -19.75 3.81 5.30
C ALA A 268 -18.37 4.32 5.80
N ASP A 269 -17.61 3.45 6.43
CA ASP A 269 -16.26 3.77 6.93
C ASP A 269 -15.27 3.89 5.78
N GLU A 270 -15.35 2.98 4.80
CA GLU A 270 -14.51 3.01 3.60
C GLU A 270 -14.81 4.24 2.73
N LEU A 271 -16.07 4.65 2.63
CA LEU A 271 -16.46 5.85 1.88
C LEU A 271 -15.89 7.13 2.54
N ALA A 272 -15.90 7.20 3.87
CA ALA A 272 -15.26 8.30 4.60
C ALA A 272 -13.73 8.28 4.42
N ALA A 273 -13.11 7.10 4.45
CA ALA A 273 -11.65 6.93 4.28
C ALA A 273 -11.19 7.29 2.86
N VAL A 274 -11.95 6.91 1.84
CA VAL A 274 -11.64 7.21 0.42
C VAL A 274 -11.52 8.71 0.17
N SER A 275 -12.37 9.54 0.76
CA SER A 275 -12.27 11.00 0.60
C SER A 275 -10.93 11.55 1.11
N VAL A 276 -10.44 11.03 2.24
CA VAL A 276 -9.13 11.41 2.79
C VAL A 276 -8.00 10.84 1.92
N MET A 277 -8.16 9.58 1.45
CA MET A 277 -7.16 8.92 0.61
C MET A 277 -6.94 9.67 -0.71
N LEU A 278 -7.99 10.07 -1.39
CA LEU A 278 -7.90 10.83 -2.64
C LEU A 278 -7.11 12.14 -2.46
N GLY A 279 -7.25 12.81 -1.31
CA GLY A 279 -6.51 14.03 -1.01
C GLY A 279 -5.01 13.84 -0.77
N VAL A 280 -4.55 12.62 -0.45
CA VAL A 280 -3.11 12.30 -0.28
C VAL A 280 -2.52 11.56 -1.49
N GLU A 281 -3.35 10.89 -2.28
CA GLU A 281 -2.97 10.22 -3.54
C GLU A 281 -2.75 11.23 -4.67
N PHE A 282 -3.67 12.18 -4.83
CA PHE A 282 -3.70 13.12 -5.94
C PHE A 282 -3.27 14.52 -5.49
N THR A 283 -2.24 15.05 -6.13
CA THR A 283 -1.63 16.34 -5.84
C THR A 283 -1.24 17.04 -7.15
N GLU A 284 -0.70 18.25 -7.08
CA GLU A 284 -0.12 18.94 -8.24
C GLU A 284 0.93 18.09 -8.97
N ARG A 285 1.66 17.24 -8.24
CA ARG A 285 2.63 16.35 -8.86
C ARG A 285 1.97 15.30 -9.72
N THR A 286 0.93 14.64 -9.24
CA THR A 286 0.20 13.63 -10.04
C THR A 286 -0.54 14.27 -11.21
N ALA A 287 -1.01 15.53 -11.08
CA ALA A 287 -1.57 16.29 -12.17
C ALA A 287 -0.54 16.55 -13.29
N SER A 288 0.72 16.80 -12.94
CA SER A 288 1.78 17.12 -13.88
C SER A 288 2.47 15.88 -14.44
N HIS A 289 2.80 14.89 -13.58
CA HIS A 289 3.67 13.76 -13.91
C HIS A 289 2.93 12.41 -13.93
N GLY A 290 1.61 12.41 -13.70
CA GLY A 290 0.78 11.19 -13.65
C GLY A 290 0.85 10.45 -12.31
N TRP A 291 -0.19 9.68 -12.04
CA TRP A 291 -0.31 8.87 -10.82
C TRP A 291 0.90 7.93 -10.65
N GLY A 292 1.27 7.67 -9.40
CA GLY A 292 2.43 6.83 -9.06
C GLY A 292 3.78 7.56 -9.07
N SER A 293 3.83 8.80 -9.60
CA SER A 293 5.07 9.58 -9.64
C SER A 293 5.57 9.96 -8.25
N PHE A 294 6.87 10.20 -8.13
CA PHE A 294 7.50 10.72 -6.93
C PHE A 294 8.65 11.68 -7.30
N ASP A 295 9.08 12.49 -6.33
CA ASP A 295 10.23 13.36 -6.48
C ASP A 295 11.49 12.69 -5.92
N PRO A 296 12.53 12.45 -6.73
CA PRO A 296 13.82 11.95 -6.25
C PRO A 296 14.43 12.78 -5.13
N ALA A 297 14.24 14.11 -5.16
CA ALA A 297 14.76 14.99 -4.12
C ALA A 297 14.07 14.73 -2.77
N VAL A 298 12.77 14.49 -2.76
CA VAL A 298 12.03 14.13 -1.53
C VAL A 298 12.52 12.78 -0.97
N TRP A 299 12.82 11.79 -1.83
CA TRP A 299 13.43 10.55 -1.39
C TRP A 299 14.82 10.77 -0.78
N GLN A 300 15.65 11.60 -1.41
CA GLN A 300 16.98 11.92 -0.86
C GLN A 300 16.88 12.61 0.50
N ASP A 301 15.96 13.58 0.64
CA ASP A 301 15.71 14.25 1.92
C ASP A 301 15.29 13.27 3.02
N GLN A 302 14.48 12.25 2.69
CA GLN A 302 14.09 11.19 3.63
C GLN A 302 15.30 10.35 4.05
N ILE A 303 16.15 9.93 3.11
CA ILE A 303 17.37 9.16 3.38
C ILE A 303 18.29 9.98 4.31
N ASP A 304 18.52 11.25 4.00
CA ASP A 304 19.38 12.14 4.79
C ASP A 304 18.84 12.36 6.21
N MET A 305 17.54 12.53 6.33
CA MET A 305 16.86 12.67 7.62
C MET A 305 17.02 11.40 8.48
N PHE A 306 16.77 10.22 7.91
CA PHE A 306 16.90 8.95 8.65
C PHE A 306 18.33 8.63 9.02
N ASP A 307 19.30 9.02 8.18
CA ASP A 307 20.73 8.93 8.50
C ASP A 307 21.09 9.84 9.68
N ALA A 308 20.66 11.11 9.65
CA ALA A 308 20.86 12.05 10.76
C ALA A 308 20.24 11.56 12.07
N LEU A 309 19.12 10.81 11.99
CA LEU A 309 18.47 10.14 13.12
C LEU A 309 19.12 8.83 13.52
N LYS A 310 20.21 8.41 12.84
CA LYS A 310 20.94 7.15 13.09
C LYS A 310 20.03 5.91 13.00
N GLN A 311 19.10 5.91 12.04
CA GLN A 311 18.16 4.80 11.87
C GLN A 311 18.75 3.66 11.00
N PHE A 312 19.84 3.90 10.30
CA PHE A 312 20.48 2.89 9.44
C PHE A 312 21.56 2.12 10.19
N SER A 313 21.26 0.89 10.60
CA SER A 313 22.19 0.05 11.37
C SER A 313 23.36 -0.49 10.54
N ALA A 314 23.17 -0.66 9.23
CA ALA A 314 24.20 -1.18 8.32
C ALA A 314 24.78 -0.10 7.37
N GLY A 315 24.48 1.18 7.65
CA GLY A 315 24.97 2.33 6.89
C GLY A 315 23.90 2.96 6.01
N LYS A 316 24.17 4.20 5.61
CA LYS A 316 23.27 5.00 4.76
C LYS A 316 23.13 4.37 3.36
N PRO A 317 21.94 4.04 2.90
CA PRO A 317 21.74 3.53 1.55
C PRO A 317 21.95 4.65 0.52
N LYS A 318 22.39 4.28 -0.67
CA LYS A 318 22.39 5.19 -1.83
C LYS A 318 20.98 5.28 -2.40
N ALA A 319 20.67 6.39 -3.07
CA ALA A 319 19.36 6.63 -3.67
C ALA A 319 18.97 5.54 -4.69
N ASP A 320 19.90 5.11 -5.53
CA ASP A 320 19.70 4.06 -6.53
C ASP A 320 19.45 2.65 -5.95
N GLN A 321 19.80 2.44 -4.69
CA GLN A 321 19.43 1.24 -3.93
C GLN A 321 18.01 1.29 -3.36
N VAL A 322 17.42 2.48 -3.23
CA VAL A 322 16.10 2.69 -2.63
C VAL A 322 15.00 2.81 -3.69
N PHE A 323 15.25 3.57 -4.76
CA PHE A 323 14.23 3.84 -5.79
C PHE A 323 14.81 3.95 -7.20
N THR A 324 13.91 3.84 -8.20
CA THR A 324 14.20 4.05 -9.61
C THR A 324 13.04 4.75 -10.32
N THR A 325 13.33 5.64 -11.27
CA THR A 325 12.33 6.30 -12.13
C THR A 325 12.04 5.54 -13.42
N ALA A 326 12.77 4.46 -13.70
CA ALA A 326 12.72 3.76 -14.99
C ALA A 326 11.30 3.37 -15.43
N ILE A 327 10.48 2.82 -14.52
CA ILE A 327 9.10 2.43 -14.84
C ILE A 327 8.18 3.66 -14.98
N LEU A 328 8.43 4.72 -14.23
CA LEU A 328 7.72 6.00 -14.36
C LEU A 328 7.97 6.63 -15.72
N GLU A 329 9.20 6.59 -16.22
CA GLU A 329 9.60 7.10 -17.54
C GLU A 329 8.96 6.27 -18.67
N MET A 330 8.98 4.93 -18.57
CA MET A 330 8.32 4.04 -19.52
C MET A 330 6.81 4.29 -19.66
N THR A 331 6.16 4.76 -18.60
CA THR A 331 4.70 4.91 -18.51
C THR A 331 4.23 6.38 -18.48
N GLU A 332 5.10 7.33 -18.70
CA GLU A 332 4.81 8.77 -18.51
C GLU A 332 3.57 9.25 -19.30
N LYS A 333 3.40 8.75 -20.52
CA LYS A 333 2.30 9.15 -21.40
C LYS A 333 0.97 8.46 -21.08
N ASP A 334 1.03 7.33 -20.38
CA ASP A 334 -0.12 6.44 -20.19
C ASP A 334 -0.73 6.56 -18.79
N ARG A 335 0.01 7.16 -17.85
CA ARG A 335 -0.48 7.29 -16.47
C ARG A 335 -1.46 8.46 -16.36
N PRO A 336 -2.60 8.29 -15.63
CA PRO A 336 -3.57 9.35 -15.42
C PRO A 336 -2.94 10.58 -14.78
N LYS A 337 -3.14 11.75 -15.40
CA LYS A 337 -2.68 13.05 -14.89
C LYS A 337 -3.86 13.74 -14.20
N LEU A 338 -3.97 13.51 -12.91
CA LEU A 338 -5.07 13.96 -12.05
C LEU A 338 -4.50 14.62 -10.78
N GLY A 339 -5.01 15.78 -10.42
CA GLY A 339 -4.67 16.52 -9.20
C GLY A 339 -5.82 16.61 -8.21
#